data_8e5b3ec0b48b438fd777a422b252c934
#
_entry.id   8e5b3ec0b48b438fd777a422b252c934
#
_cell.length_a   1.000
_cell.length_b   1.000
_cell.length_c   1.000
_cell.angle_alpha   90.00
_cell.angle_beta   90.00
_cell.angle_gamma   90.00
#
_symmetry.space_group_name_H-M   'P 1'
#
loop_
_entity.id
_entity.type
_entity.pdbx_description
1 polymer ?
#
loop_
_entity_poly.entity_id
_entity_poly.type
_entity_poly.pdbx_seq_one_letter_code
_entity_poly.pdbx_strand_id
1 'polypeptide(L)'
;STTVAAAPAPRKALVRMEHINKSYGSVRALEDVNLTVYEREIVGLLGDNGAGKSTLIKVLSGAVPLTSGQIFIREQPVTIRSTSDAIAHGLETIYQDSALVTQLSIARNLFLGREPIKGPRFLNRMDQDAMNQVAGELLRQVGITKNIPPTTPISALSGGERQAVAIARAMHFDSDLIILDEPTNNLGVAETQGVLRFVRNARDSGHSCIFIAHNIHHVFQVVDRIVVLRRGQVVADDIDPKHTTIEQVEAVITGLHEEPGAAG
;
A
#
# COMPACT_ATOMS: atom_id res chain seq x y z
N SER A 1 -41.81 -14.54 -7.52
CA SER A 1 -41.23 -13.59 -6.57
C SER A 1 -39.77 -13.34 -7.00
N THR A 2 -39.55 -12.24 -7.72
CA THR A 2 -38.22 -11.82 -8.15
C THR A 2 -37.56 -11.12 -6.97
N THR A 3 -36.60 -11.79 -6.33
CA THR A 3 -35.78 -11.18 -5.28
C THR A 3 -34.87 -10.15 -5.95
N VAL A 4 -35.23 -8.88 -5.82
CA VAL A 4 -34.34 -7.77 -6.22
C VAL A 4 -33.14 -7.82 -5.28
N ALA A 5 -31.97 -8.13 -5.83
CA ALA A 5 -30.72 -8.03 -5.09
C ALA A 5 -30.57 -6.60 -4.59
N ALA A 6 -30.44 -6.42 -3.27
CA ALA A 6 -30.20 -5.12 -2.67
C ALA A 6 -28.92 -4.53 -3.28
N ALA A 7 -28.98 -3.26 -3.70
CA ALA A 7 -27.80 -2.55 -4.16
C ALA A 7 -26.72 -2.61 -3.08
N PRO A 8 -25.45 -2.85 -3.43
CA PRO A 8 -24.38 -2.90 -2.45
C PRO A 8 -24.34 -1.58 -1.68
N ALA A 9 -24.16 -1.66 -0.35
CA ALA A 9 -24.05 -0.48 0.49
C ALA A 9 -22.94 0.45 -0.07
N PRO A 10 -23.14 1.78 -0.02
CA PRO A 10 -22.15 2.72 -0.56
C PRO A 10 -20.80 2.50 0.13
N ARG A 11 -19.75 2.25 -0.66
CA ARG A 11 -18.37 2.09 -0.16
C ARG A 11 -17.94 3.41 0.47
N LYS A 12 -17.40 3.36 1.68
CA LYS A 12 -16.94 4.54 2.41
C LYS A 12 -15.54 4.90 1.96
N ALA A 13 -15.33 6.13 1.49
CA ALA A 13 -14.03 6.60 1.07
C ALA A 13 -13.11 6.81 2.28
N LEU A 14 -11.93 6.19 2.24
CA LEU A 14 -10.86 6.41 3.20
C LEU A 14 -9.98 7.58 2.76
N VAL A 15 -9.47 7.52 1.54
CA VAL A 15 -8.66 8.57 0.92
C VAL A 15 -9.30 8.96 -0.40
N ARG A 16 -9.39 10.26 -0.65
CA ARG A 16 -9.83 10.81 -1.93
C ARG A 16 -8.89 11.93 -2.35
N MET A 17 -8.32 11.75 -3.52
CA MET A 17 -7.43 12.72 -4.18
C MET A 17 -8.19 13.34 -5.33
N GLU A 18 -8.25 14.67 -5.37
CA GLU A 18 -9.00 15.41 -6.38
C GLU A 18 -8.11 16.41 -7.11
N HIS A 19 -8.16 16.36 -8.43
CA HIS A 19 -7.46 17.29 -9.32
C HIS A 19 -5.97 17.41 -8.99
N ILE A 20 -5.32 16.28 -8.64
CA ILE A 20 -3.92 16.28 -8.24
C ILE A 20 -3.03 16.52 -9.44
N ASN A 21 -2.25 17.57 -9.34
CA ASN A 21 -1.21 17.93 -10.30
C ASN A 21 0.15 17.93 -9.63
N LYS A 22 1.17 17.44 -10.33
CA LYS A 22 2.56 17.50 -9.90
C LYS A 22 3.48 17.75 -11.08
N SER A 23 4.25 18.83 -10.98
CA SER A 23 5.29 19.18 -11.96
C SER A 23 6.66 19.22 -11.31
N TYR A 24 7.67 18.84 -12.06
CA TYR A 24 9.10 18.97 -11.76
C TYR A 24 9.72 19.86 -12.84
N GLY A 25 9.85 21.17 -12.55
CA GLY A 25 10.20 22.14 -13.57
C GLY A 25 9.18 22.14 -14.72
N SER A 26 9.63 21.88 -15.95
CA SER A 26 8.76 21.79 -17.13
C SER A 26 8.09 20.43 -17.33
N VAL A 27 8.49 19.40 -16.57
CA VAL A 27 7.94 18.04 -16.71
C VAL A 27 6.71 17.90 -15.83
N ARG A 28 5.54 17.66 -16.46
CA ARG A 28 4.30 17.36 -15.77
C ARG A 28 4.24 15.86 -15.49
N ALA A 29 4.43 15.48 -14.23
CA ALA A 29 4.45 14.09 -13.81
C ALA A 29 3.06 13.54 -13.45
N LEU A 30 2.15 14.42 -12.96
CA LEU A 30 0.73 14.12 -12.73
C LEU A 30 -0.10 15.27 -13.29
N GLU A 31 -1.21 14.92 -13.94
CA GLU A 31 -2.13 15.87 -14.55
C GLU A 31 -3.57 15.46 -14.25
N ASP A 32 -4.24 16.30 -13.46
CA ASP A 32 -5.66 16.14 -13.08
C ASP A 32 -6.02 14.75 -12.53
N VAL A 33 -5.14 14.19 -11.72
CA VAL A 33 -5.34 12.84 -11.17
C VAL A 33 -6.42 12.86 -10.10
N ASN A 34 -7.44 12.01 -10.30
CA ASN A 34 -8.49 11.73 -9.35
C ASN A 34 -8.38 10.25 -8.94
N LEU A 35 -8.27 9.98 -7.63
CA LEU A 35 -8.15 8.63 -7.08
C LEU A 35 -8.90 8.55 -5.76
N THR A 36 -9.75 7.53 -5.63
CA THR A 36 -10.39 7.20 -4.36
C THR A 36 -9.94 5.82 -3.90
N VAL A 37 -9.60 5.69 -2.63
CA VAL A 37 -9.36 4.42 -1.95
C VAL A 37 -10.44 4.25 -0.90
N TYR A 38 -11.14 3.12 -0.91
CA TYR A 38 -12.21 2.83 0.04
C TYR A 38 -11.69 2.08 1.28
N GLU A 39 -12.45 2.14 2.37
CA GLU A 39 -12.13 1.38 3.58
C GLU A 39 -12.13 -0.13 3.28
N ARG A 40 -11.11 -0.84 3.80
CA ARG A 40 -10.94 -2.29 3.65
C ARG A 40 -10.82 -2.76 2.20
N GLU A 41 -10.22 -1.96 1.35
CA GLU A 41 -10.00 -2.25 -0.06
C GLU A 41 -8.51 -2.43 -0.34
N ILE A 42 -8.17 -3.38 -1.20
CA ILE A 42 -6.86 -3.47 -1.84
C ILE A 42 -6.99 -2.94 -3.25
N VAL A 43 -6.43 -1.75 -3.52
CA VAL A 43 -6.40 -1.15 -4.86
C VAL A 43 -5.08 -1.49 -5.53
N GLY A 44 -5.14 -2.10 -6.71
CA GLY A 44 -3.99 -2.28 -7.58
C GLY A 44 -3.74 -1.02 -8.41
N LEU A 45 -2.57 -0.40 -8.28
CA LEU A 45 -2.19 0.74 -9.11
C LEU A 45 -1.23 0.28 -10.20
N LEU A 46 -1.72 0.23 -11.43
CA LEU A 46 -0.99 -0.24 -12.61
C LEU A 46 -0.66 0.90 -13.57
N GLY A 47 0.24 0.66 -14.49
CA GLY A 47 0.69 1.59 -15.53
C GLY A 47 2.13 1.32 -15.92
N ASP A 48 2.54 1.81 -17.08
CA ASP A 48 3.89 1.68 -17.61
C ASP A 48 4.94 2.42 -16.74
N ASN A 49 6.21 2.18 -17.04
CA ASN A 49 7.31 2.96 -16.51
C ASN A 49 7.14 4.43 -16.93
N GLY A 50 7.26 5.34 -15.95
CA GLY A 50 7.02 6.77 -16.20
C GLY A 50 5.55 7.18 -16.23
N ALA A 51 4.59 6.28 -16.00
CA ALA A 51 3.17 6.60 -15.94
C ALA A 51 2.77 7.59 -14.82
N GLY A 52 3.64 7.78 -13.81
CA GLY A 52 3.39 8.67 -12.68
C GLY A 52 3.10 7.96 -11.35
N LYS A 53 3.06 6.62 -11.32
CA LYS A 53 2.74 5.82 -10.11
C LYS A 53 3.56 6.22 -8.89
N SER A 54 4.88 6.20 -8.99
CA SER A 54 5.77 6.56 -7.87
C SER A 54 5.62 8.04 -7.49
N THR A 55 5.32 8.93 -8.43
CA THR A 55 5.04 10.34 -8.11
C THR A 55 3.73 10.47 -7.33
N LEU A 56 2.67 9.76 -7.72
CA LEU A 56 1.40 9.76 -7.02
C LEU A 56 1.56 9.28 -5.57
N ILE A 57 2.30 8.18 -5.38
CA ILE A 57 2.59 7.67 -4.04
C ILE A 57 3.45 8.64 -3.22
N LYS A 58 4.47 9.27 -3.82
CA LYS A 58 5.28 10.27 -3.12
C LYS A 58 4.48 11.49 -2.70
N VAL A 59 3.48 11.91 -3.49
CA VAL A 59 2.54 12.98 -3.11
C VAL A 59 1.68 12.51 -1.93
N LEU A 60 1.08 11.33 -2.01
CA LEU A 60 0.21 10.80 -0.95
C LEU A 60 0.97 10.51 0.35
N SER A 61 2.21 10.03 0.26
CA SER A 61 3.09 9.79 1.42
C SER A 61 3.75 11.05 1.99
N GLY A 62 3.54 12.22 1.38
CA GLY A 62 4.17 13.47 1.82
C GLY A 62 5.66 13.57 1.53
N ALA A 63 6.24 12.64 0.75
CA ALA A 63 7.64 12.69 0.35
C ALA A 63 7.94 13.81 -0.64
N VAL A 64 6.94 14.23 -1.43
CA VAL A 64 7.00 15.43 -2.28
C VAL A 64 5.67 16.20 -2.18
N PRO A 65 5.69 17.55 -2.19
CA PRO A 65 4.47 18.34 -2.19
C PRO A 65 3.76 18.21 -3.55
N LEU A 66 2.43 18.24 -3.55
CA LEU A 66 1.64 18.42 -4.76
C LEU A 66 1.83 19.85 -5.32
N THR A 67 1.59 20.05 -6.60
CA THR A 67 1.60 21.39 -7.23
C THR A 67 0.24 22.07 -7.05
N SER A 68 -0.85 21.32 -7.28
CA SER A 68 -2.22 21.74 -7.03
C SER A 68 -3.13 20.53 -6.85
N GLY A 69 -4.33 20.75 -6.35
CA GLY A 69 -5.32 19.72 -6.04
C GLY A 69 -5.59 19.63 -4.55
N GLN A 70 -6.41 18.68 -4.14
CA GLN A 70 -6.79 18.48 -2.76
C GLN A 70 -6.80 17.01 -2.39
N ILE A 71 -6.34 16.70 -1.18
CA ILE A 71 -6.42 15.36 -0.57
C ILE A 71 -7.43 15.41 0.56
N PHE A 72 -8.30 14.40 0.61
CA PHE A 72 -9.25 14.19 1.70
C PHE A 72 -8.95 12.86 2.37
N ILE A 73 -9.03 12.83 3.68
CA ILE A 73 -8.97 11.60 4.48
C ILE A 73 -10.25 11.53 5.31
N ARG A 74 -11.03 10.45 5.14
CA ARG A 74 -12.37 10.32 5.74
C ARG A 74 -13.23 11.57 5.51
N GLU A 75 -13.27 12.03 4.26
CA GLU A 75 -14.00 13.22 3.78
C GLU A 75 -13.53 14.55 4.39
N GLN A 76 -12.48 14.57 5.20
CA GLN A 76 -11.89 15.81 5.71
C GLN A 76 -10.72 16.26 4.82
N PRO A 77 -10.70 17.52 4.36
CA PRO A 77 -9.58 18.04 3.59
C PRO A 77 -8.33 18.10 4.47
N VAL A 78 -7.23 17.57 3.95
CA VAL A 78 -5.94 17.55 4.67
C VAL A 78 -4.83 18.14 3.82
N THR A 79 -3.81 18.65 4.48
CA THR A 79 -2.57 19.09 3.84
C THR A 79 -1.42 18.21 4.31
N ILE A 80 -0.86 17.44 3.42
CA ILE A 80 0.28 16.54 3.71
C ILE A 80 1.54 17.23 3.18
N ARG A 81 2.43 17.67 4.09
CA ARG A 81 3.68 18.38 3.78
C ARG A 81 4.92 17.54 4.02
N SER A 82 4.78 16.46 4.76
CA SER A 82 5.87 15.57 5.16
C SER A 82 5.38 14.13 5.33
N THR A 83 6.30 13.19 5.34
CA THR A 83 5.98 11.79 5.68
C THR A 83 5.44 11.64 7.10
N SER A 84 5.86 12.50 8.02
CA SER A 84 5.31 12.54 9.38
C SER A 84 3.84 12.95 9.40
N ASP A 85 3.44 13.91 8.54
CA ASP A 85 2.03 14.29 8.40
C ASP A 85 1.21 13.12 7.84
N ALA A 86 1.71 12.43 6.80
CA ALA A 86 1.03 11.26 6.25
C ALA A 86 0.82 10.17 7.32
N ILE A 87 1.85 9.85 8.09
CA ILE A 87 1.78 8.88 9.19
C ILE A 87 0.78 9.35 10.26
N ALA A 88 0.76 10.62 10.62
CA ALA A 88 -0.19 11.18 11.59
C ALA A 88 -1.65 11.06 11.11
N HIS A 89 -1.88 10.99 9.80
CA HIS A 89 -3.17 10.73 9.17
C HIS A 89 -3.44 9.24 8.90
N GLY A 90 -2.63 8.32 9.42
CA GLY A 90 -2.80 6.89 9.24
C GLY A 90 -2.37 6.35 7.88
N LEU A 91 -1.53 7.07 7.14
CA LEU A 91 -0.98 6.63 5.86
C LEU A 91 0.45 6.16 6.05
N GLU A 92 0.74 4.90 5.82
CA GLU A 92 2.11 4.35 5.91
C GLU A 92 2.54 3.76 4.57
N THR A 93 3.77 4.09 4.15
CA THR A 93 4.32 3.62 2.88
C THR A 93 5.47 2.66 3.13
N ILE A 94 5.37 1.47 2.53
CA ILE A 94 6.41 0.46 2.49
C ILE A 94 7.02 0.51 1.10
N TYR A 95 8.20 1.14 1.00
CA TYR A 95 8.97 1.22 -0.24
C TYR A 95 9.67 -0.12 -0.54
N GLN A 96 10.07 -0.31 -1.79
CA GLN A 96 10.79 -1.48 -2.28
C GLN A 96 12.02 -1.84 -1.42
N ASP A 97 12.82 -0.84 -1.04
CA ASP A 97 13.87 -0.98 -0.03
C ASP A 97 13.22 -0.73 1.33
N SER A 98 12.61 -1.77 1.90
CA SER A 98 11.93 -1.68 3.19
C SER A 98 12.84 -0.95 4.20
N ALA A 99 12.33 0.15 4.78
CA ALA A 99 13.06 0.99 5.74
C ALA A 99 13.27 0.26 7.09
N LEU A 100 13.78 -0.97 7.02
CA LEU A 100 14.13 -1.80 8.17
C LEU A 100 15.64 -1.71 8.42
N VAL A 101 15.99 -1.48 9.69
CA VAL A 101 17.39 -1.48 10.13
C VAL A 101 17.85 -2.93 10.29
N THR A 102 18.69 -3.40 9.38
CA THR A 102 19.07 -4.82 9.26
C THR A 102 19.78 -5.38 10.48
N GLN A 103 20.51 -4.54 11.24
CA GLN A 103 21.24 -4.93 12.43
C GLN A 103 20.35 -5.01 13.68
N LEU A 104 19.17 -4.39 13.66
CA LEU A 104 18.24 -4.45 14.78
C LEU A 104 17.35 -5.68 14.70
N SER A 105 16.86 -6.13 15.87
CA SER A 105 15.89 -7.22 15.96
C SER A 105 14.55 -6.85 15.33
N ILE A 106 13.70 -7.85 15.06
CA ILE A 106 12.33 -7.68 14.59
C ILE A 106 11.58 -6.74 15.56
N ALA A 107 11.57 -7.05 16.84
CA ALA A 107 10.88 -6.24 17.84
C ALA A 107 11.35 -4.78 17.83
N ARG A 108 12.65 -4.54 17.72
CA ARG A 108 13.17 -3.18 17.67
C ARG A 108 12.80 -2.44 16.37
N ASN A 109 12.72 -3.13 15.25
CA ASN A 109 12.26 -2.53 13.99
C ASN A 109 10.78 -2.20 14.03
N LEU A 110 9.95 -3.05 14.62
CA LEU A 110 8.51 -2.78 14.76
C LEU A 110 8.23 -1.52 15.56
N PHE A 111 9.00 -1.27 16.61
CA PHE A 111 8.79 -0.13 17.52
C PHE A 111 9.74 1.06 17.30
N LEU A 112 10.54 1.05 16.23
CA LEU A 112 11.56 2.07 15.99
C LEU A 112 10.98 3.49 16.03
N GLY A 113 11.48 4.30 16.97
CA GLY A 113 11.01 5.67 17.21
C GLY A 113 9.70 5.78 18.01
N ARG A 114 9.12 4.64 18.44
CA ARG A 114 7.88 4.56 19.23
C ARG A 114 7.99 3.48 20.33
N GLU A 115 9.19 3.30 20.87
CA GLU A 115 9.49 2.26 21.82
C GLU A 115 8.70 2.47 23.13
N PRO A 116 8.00 1.44 23.66
CA PRO A 116 7.37 1.52 24.97
C PRO A 116 8.43 1.64 26.07
N ILE A 117 8.16 2.51 27.04
CA ILE A 117 9.07 2.83 28.14
C ILE A 117 8.55 2.20 29.43
N LYS A 118 9.45 1.52 30.16
CA LYS A 118 9.18 0.92 31.47
C LYS A 118 9.83 1.73 32.60
N GLY A 119 9.07 1.96 33.66
CA GLY A 119 9.56 2.65 34.88
C GLY A 119 9.38 4.16 34.81
N PRO A 120 10.00 4.89 35.77
CA PRO A 120 9.87 6.35 35.85
C PRO A 120 10.41 7.02 34.58
N ARG A 121 9.69 8.04 34.11
CA ARG A 121 9.95 8.75 32.84
C ARG A 121 11.38 9.30 32.71
N PHE A 122 12.08 9.54 33.80
CA PHE A 122 13.46 10.02 33.80
C PHE A 122 14.52 8.92 33.57
N LEU A 123 14.16 7.62 33.66
CA LEU A 123 15.08 6.50 33.41
C LEU A 123 15.05 5.96 31.98
N ASN A 124 14.04 6.34 31.18
CA ASN A 124 13.89 6.00 29.74
C ASN A 124 14.31 4.56 29.36
N ARG A 125 13.95 3.55 30.17
CA ARG A 125 14.26 2.15 29.86
C ARG A 125 13.18 1.62 28.93
N MET A 126 13.60 1.10 27.77
CA MET A 126 12.71 0.38 26.85
C MET A 126 12.14 -0.88 27.51
N ASP A 127 10.85 -1.12 27.34
CA ASP A 127 10.20 -2.37 27.76
C ASP A 127 10.39 -3.45 26.69
N GLN A 128 11.55 -4.10 26.70
CA GLN A 128 11.91 -5.12 25.73
C GLN A 128 10.97 -6.33 25.79
N ASP A 129 10.44 -6.66 26.95
CA ASP A 129 9.53 -7.81 27.12
C ASP A 129 8.19 -7.53 26.46
N ALA A 130 7.62 -6.34 26.69
CA ALA A 130 6.40 -5.91 26.03
C ALA A 130 6.59 -5.85 24.50
N MET A 131 7.71 -5.30 24.01
CA MET A 131 8.05 -5.27 22.60
C MET A 131 8.12 -6.67 21.98
N ASN A 132 8.77 -7.62 22.64
CA ASN A 132 8.89 -8.99 22.16
C ASN A 132 7.53 -9.71 22.12
N GLN A 133 6.69 -9.51 23.14
CA GLN A 133 5.36 -10.11 23.19
C GLN A 133 4.52 -9.62 22.01
N VAL A 134 4.39 -8.31 21.84
CA VAL A 134 3.61 -7.70 20.75
C VAL A 134 4.16 -8.10 19.39
N ALA A 135 5.49 -8.09 19.22
CA ALA A 135 6.12 -8.53 17.98
C ALA A 135 5.75 -9.98 17.62
N GLY A 136 5.75 -10.89 18.60
CA GLY A 136 5.33 -12.28 18.40
C GLY A 136 3.86 -12.42 17.96
N GLU A 137 2.97 -11.58 18.49
CA GLU A 137 1.56 -11.54 18.11
C GLU A 137 1.38 -11.01 16.67
N LEU A 138 2.05 -9.92 16.33
CA LEU A 138 2.01 -9.31 15.00
C LEU A 138 2.54 -10.25 13.91
N LEU A 139 3.65 -10.94 14.16
CA LEU A 139 4.19 -11.92 13.21
C LEU A 139 3.19 -13.04 12.91
N ARG A 140 2.44 -13.50 13.91
CA ARG A 140 1.35 -14.47 13.70
C ARG A 140 0.19 -13.89 12.91
N GLN A 141 -0.23 -12.65 13.20
CA GLN A 141 -1.31 -11.97 12.49
C GLN A 141 -1.03 -11.81 10.99
N VAL A 142 0.18 -11.40 10.62
CA VAL A 142 0.57 -11.31 9.21
C VAL A 142 0.77 -12.69 8.56
N GLY A 143 0.72 -13.78 9.33
CA GLY A 143 0.75 -15.16 8.82
C GLY A 143 2.15 -15.74 8.68
N ILE A 144 3.14 -15.25 9.43
CA ILE A 144 4.43 -15.93 9.58
C ILE A 144 4.20 -17.18 10.44
N THR A 145 4.26 -18.36 9.81
CA THR A 145 4.05 -19.65 10.47
C THR A 145 5.32 -20.22 11.11
N LYS A 146 6.48 -19.76 10.65
CA LYS A 146 7.76 -20.15 11.28
C LYS A 146 7.86 -19.54 12.68
N ASN A 147 8.36 -20.33 13.62
CA ASN A 147 8.63 -19.81 14.96
C ASN A 147 9.92 -18.97 14.96
N ILE A 148 9.81 -17.72 14.49
CA ILE A 148 10.93 -16.77 14.45
C ILE A 148 10.89 -15.95 15.74
N PRO A 149 11.92 -16.04 16.58
CA PRO A 149 11.99 -15.23 17.79
C PRO A 149 11.98 -13.72 17.47
N PRO A 150 11.21 -12.88 18.18
CA PRO A 150 11.19 -11.43 17.98
C PRO A 150 12.56 -10.75 18.17
N THR A 151 13.49 -11.42 18.83
CA THR A 151 14.89 -10.98 19.03
C THR A 151 15.79 -11.23 17.81
N THR A 152 15.29 -11.96 16.80
CA THR A 152 16.05 -12.24 15.56
C THR A 152 16.36 -10.95 14.83
N PRO A 153 17.60 -10.70 14.39
CA PRO A 153 17.95 -9.54 13.59
C PRO A 153 17.32 -9.63 12.19
N ILE A 154 16.95 -8.50 11.62
CA ILE A 154 16.35 -8.42 10.27
C ILE A 154 17.25 -9.01 9.20
N SER A 155 18.58 -8.91 9.36
CA SER A 155 19.57 -9.48 8.43
C SER A 155 19.44 -11.00 8.25
N ALA A 156 18.88 -11.72 9.24
CA ALA A 156 18.68 -13.17 9.19
C ALA A 156 17.37 -13.59 8.48
N LEU A 157 16.54 -12.63 8.11
CA LEU A 157 15.24 -12.88 7.48
C LEU A 157 15.36 -12.95 5.95
N SER A 158 14.51 -13.77 5.34
CA SER A 158 14.30 -13.77 3.88
C SER A 158 13.65 -12.44 3.42
N GLY A 159 13.65 -12.18 2.12
CA GLY A 159 13.00 -11.01 1.54
C GLY A 159 11.52 -10.92 1.90
N GLY A 160 10.77 -12.01 1.75
CA GLY A 160 9.35 -12.07 2.11
C GLY A 160 9.09 -11.88 3.60
N GLU A 161 9.93 -12.43 4.47
CA GLU A 161 9.84 -12.23 5.92
C GLU A 161 10.11 -10.77 6.31
N ARG A 162 11.05 -10.10 5.64
CA ARG A 162 11.27 -8.66 5.83
C ARG A 162 10.04 -7.84 5.42
N GLN A 163 9.43 -8.14 4.28
CA GLN A 163 8.19 -7.48 3.87
C GLN A 163 7.06 -7.70 4.89
N ALA A 164 6.92 -8.92 5.41
CA ALA A 164 5.95 -9.21 6.46
C ALA A 164 6.16 -8.39 7.73
N VAL A 165 7.42 -8.19 8.16
CA VAL A 165 7.74 -7.32 9.31
C VAL A 165 7.35 -5.87 9.03
N ALA A 166 7.60 -5.36 7.82
CA ALA A 166 7.21 -4.00 7.43
C ALA A 166 5.68 -3.83 7.44
N ILE A 167 4.93 -4.81 6.91
CA ILE A 167 3.46 -4.82 6.94
C ILE A 167 2.95 -4.91 8.39
N ALA A 168 3.53 -5.78 9.22
CA ALA A 168 3.18 -5.92 10.63
C ALA A 168 3.38 -4.59 11.40
N ARG A 169 4.46 -3.85 11.10
CA ARG A 169 4.70 -2.54 11.69
C ARG A 169 3.59 -1.54 11.31
N ALA A 170 3.21 -1.48 10.04
CA ALA A 170 2.13 -0.62 9.59
C ALA A 170 0.80 -0.96 10.27
N MET A 171 0.46 -2.25 10.39
CA MET A 171 -0.76 -2.70 11.08
C MET A 171 -0.76 -2.34 12.57
N HIS A 172 0.40 -2.43 13.25
CA HIS A 172 0.49 -2.17 14.70
C HIS A 172 0.25 -0.70 15.06
N PHE A 173 0.63 0.22 14.18
CA PHE A 173 0.50 1.66 14.45
C PHE A 173 -0.79 2.26 13.89
N ASP A 174 -1.84 1.43 13.79
CA ASP A 174 -3.18 1.85 13.34
C ASP A 174 -3.17 2.60 12.00
N SER A 175 -2.30 2.15 11.08
CA SER A 175 -2.31 2.69 9.73
C SER A 175 -3.60 2.30 9.03
N ASP A 176 -4.41 3.26 8.68
CA ASP A 176 -5.64 3.03 7.94
C ASP A 176 -5.38 2.59 6.50
N LEU A 177 -4.33 3.16 5.88
CA LEU A 177 -3.89 2.85 4.53
C LEU A 177 -2.42 2.45 4.52
N ILE A 178 -2.13 1.26 3.99
CA ILE A 178 -0.79 0.73 3.76
C ILE A 178 -0.49 0.81 2.27
N ILE A 179 0.51 1.59 1.89
CA ILE A 179 0.97 1.73 0.52
C ILE A 179 2.17 0.80 0.32
N LEU A 180 2.06 -0.10 -0.64
CA LEU A 180 3.05 -1.14 -0.94
C LEU A 180 3.62 -0.87 -2.33
N ASP A 181 4.83 -0.32 -2.37
CA ASP A 181 5.52 -0.01 -3.63
C ASP A 181 6.45 -1.19 -4.00
N GLU A 182 6.00 -1.98 -4.97
CA GLU A 182 6.69 -3.16 -5.51
C GLU A 182 7.10 -4.23 -4.45
N PRO A 183 6.19 -4.63 -3.55
CA PRO A 183 6.55 -5.47 -2.41
C PRO A 183 6.93 -6.91 -2.78
N THR A 184 6.69 -7.32 -4.02
CA THR A 184 7.03 -8.66 -4.54
C THR A 184 8.25 -8.66 -5.47
N ASN A 185 8.89 -7.52 -5.65
CA ASN A 185 10.05 -7.42 -6.53
C ASN A 185 11.26 -8.17 -5.94
N ASN A 186 12.01 -8.85 -6.81
CA ASN A 186 13.18 -9.66 -6.43
C ASN A 186 12.93 -10.79 -5.41
N LEU A 187 11.67 -11.24 -5.27
CA LEU A 187 11.29 -12.35 -4.41
C LEU A 187 11.09 -13.65 -5.21
N GLY A 188 11.42 -14.78 -4.59
CA GLY A 188 11.05 -16.10 -5.11
C GLY A 188 9.55 -16.35 -5.05
N VAL A 189 9.08 -17.40 -5.76
CA VAL A 189 7.65 -17.72 -5.86
C VAL A 189 7.00 -17.91 -4.48
N ALA A 190 7.63 -18.67 -3.59
CA ALA A 190 7.10 -18.94 -2.25
C ALA A 190 7.03 -17.67 -1.39
N GLU A 191 8.04 -16.80 -1.49
CA GLU A 191 8.09 -15.51 -0.78
C GLU A 191 7.01 -14.57 -1.29
N THR A 192 6.84 -14.48 -2.61
CA THR A 192 5.78 -13.69 -3.26
C THR A 192 4.39 -14.13 -2.75
N GLN A 193 4.09 -15.43 -2.76
CA GLN A 193 2.82 -15.93 -2.23
C GLN A 193 2.64 -15.61 -0.74
N GLY A 194 3.73 -15.60 0.03
CA GLY A 194 3.74 -15.13 1.42
C GLY A 194 3.30 -13.68 1.52
N VAL A 195 3.92 -12.78 0.75
CA VAL A 195 3.59 -11.34 0.75
C VAL A 195 2.14 -11.10 0.34
N LEU A 196 1.65 -11.74 -0.74
CA LEU A 196 0.25 -11.60 -1.17
C LEU A 196 -0.74 -12.06 -0.08
N ARG A 197 -0.40 -13.11 0.66
CA ARG A 197 -1.19 -13.55 1.83
C ARG A 197 -1.17 -12.49 2.94
N PHE A 198 -0.01 -11.90 3.25
CA PHE A 198 0.12 -10.86 4.28
C PHE A 198 -0.71 -9.62 3.94
N VAL A 199 -0.75 -9.21 2.68
CA VAL A 199 -1.57 -8.08 2.22
C VAL A 199 -3.06 -8.38 2.40
N ARG A 200 -3.52 -9.60 2.05
CA ARG A 200 -4.91 -10.00 2.30
C ARG A 200 -5.24 -10.00 3.80
N ASN A 201 -4.35 -10.53 4.64
CA ASN A 201 -4.54 -10.53 6.08
C ASN A 201 -4.65 -9.10 6.64
N ALA A 202 -3.86 -8.15 6.14
CA ALA A 202 -3.96 -6.75 6.53
C ALA A 202 -5.36 -6.18 6.21
N ARG A 203 -5.87 -6.38 4.98
CA ARG A 203 -7.23 -5.99 4.61
C ARG A 203 -8.29 -6.64 5.51
N ASP A 204 -8.19 -7.94 5.74
CA ASP A 204 -9.16 -8.70 6.55
C ASP A 204 -9.12 -8.26 8.02
N SER A 205 -7.98 -7.72 8.49
CA SER A 205 -7.82 -7.08 9.80
C SER A 205 -8.33 -5.62 9.84
N GLY A 206 -8.83 -5.08 8.73
CA GLY A 206 -9.47 -3.76 8.68
C GLY A 206 -8.69 -2.66 7.98
N HIS A 207 -7.47 -2.93 7.51
CA HIS A 207 -6.63 -1.95 6.81
C HIS A 207 -6.99 -1.89 5.32
N SER A 208 -6.76 -0.73 4.71
CA SER A 208 -6.82 -0.57 3.26
C SER A 208 -5.42 -0.62 2.68
N CYS A 209 -5.27 -1.02 1.42
CA CYS A 209 -3.96 -1.12 0.78
C CYS A 209 -3.97 -0.51 -0.63
N ILE A 210 -2.89 0.18 -0.99
CA ILE A 210 -2.52 0.42 -2.40
C ILE A 210 -1.38 -0.52 -2.72
N PHE A 211 -1.58 -1.38 -3.72
CA PHE A 211 -0.63 -2.39 -4.14
C PHE A 211 -0.09 -2.06 -5.53
N ILE A 212 1.18 -1.72 -5.61
CA ILE A 212 1.87 -1.43 -6.86
C ILE A 212 2.79 -2.59 -7.18
N ALA A 213 2.67 -3.18 -8.37
CA ALA A 213 3.57 -4.20 -8.84
C ALA A 213 3.75 -4.12 -10.37
N HIS A 214 4.93 -4.49 -10.85
CA HIS A 214 5.18 -4.65 -12.27
C HIS A 214 4.53 -5.93 -12.82
N ASN A 215 4.45 -6.97 -11.98
CA ASN A 215 3.85 -8.22 -12.40
C ASN A 215 2.33 -8.17 -12.19
N ILE A 216 1.61 -8.01 -13.29
CA ILE A 216 0.15 -7.93 -13.32
C ILE A 216 -0.53 -9.18 -12.72
N HIS A 217 0.09 -10.37 -12.86
CA HIS A 217 -0.44 -11.60 -12.26
C HIS A 217 -0.48 -11.55 -10.73
N HIS A 218 0.50 -10.87 -10.09
CA HIS A 218 0.47 -10.67 -8.64
C HIS A 218 -0.66 -9.75 -8.22
N VAL A 219 -0.93 -8.70 -9.02
CA VAL A 219 -2.04 -7.76 -8.78
C VAL A 219 -3.37 -8.49 -8.83
N PHE A 220 -3.64 -9.23 -9.91
CA PHE A 220 -4.88 -9.99 -10.09
C PHE A 220 -5.16 -11.00 -8.97
N GLN A 221 -4.11 -11.50 -8.30
CA GLN A 221 -4.29 -12.45 -7.20
C GLN A 221 -4.76 -11.81 -5.89
N VAL A 222 -4.57 -10.49 -5.69
CA VAL A 222 -4.72 -9.91 -4.35
C VAL A 222 -5.64 -8.71 -4.29
N VAL A 223 -5.83 -7.98 -5.39
CA VAL A 223 -6.57 -6.71 -5.37
C VAL A 223 -8.07 -6.90 -5.53
N ASP A 224 -8.82 -5.97 -4.96
CA ASP A 224 -10.26 -5.89 -5.09
C ASP A 224 -10.68 -5.03 -6.31
N ARG A 225 -9.82 -4.08 -6.69
CA ARG A 225 -10.04 -3.15 -7.81
C ARG A 225 -8.70 -2.71 -8.40
N ILE A 226 -8.69 -2.44 -9.71
CA ILE A 226 -7.51 -1.96 -10.43
C ILE A 226 -7.76 -0.53 -10.93
N VAL A 227 -6.75 0.31 -10.71
CA VAL A 227 -6.64 1.66 -11.25
C VAL A 227 -5.45 1.70 -12.19
N VAL A 228 -5.64 2.24 -13.38
CA VAL A 228 -4.58 2.36 -14.39
C VAL A 228 -4.18 3.81 -14.58
N LEU A 229 -2.90 4.07 -14.36
CA LEU A 229 -2.25 5.35 -14.60
C LEU A 229 -1.48 5.30 -15.91
N ARG A 230 -1.65 6.30 -16.76
CA ARG A 230 -0.93 6.44 -18.03
C ARG A 230 -0.59 7.91 -18.28
N ARG A 231 0.70 8.21 -18.53
CA ARG A 231 1.20 9.58 -18.81
C ARG A 231 0.74 10.62 -17.80
N GLY A 232 0.73 10.27 -16.52
CA GLY A 232 0.35 11.16 -15.43
C GLY A 232 -1.15 11.33 -15.21
N GLN A 233 -2.00 10.58 -15.91
CA GLN A 233 -3.46 10.63 -15.77
C GLN A 233 -4.03 9.26 -15.40
N VAL A 234 -5.13 9.23 -14.65
CA VAL A 234 -5.92 8.01 -14.44
C VAL A 234 -6.78 7.79 -15.69
N VAL A 235 -6.55 6.66 -16.36
CA VAL A 235 -7.28 6.29 -17.58
C VAL A 235 -8.37 5.24 -17.34
N ALA A 236 -8.30 4.55 -16.20
CA ALA A 236 -9.34 3.66 -15.70
C ALA A 236 -9.21 3.53 -14.18
N ASP A 237 -10.31 3.54 -13.43
CA ASP A 237 -10.32 3.58 -11.95
C ASP A 237 -11.27 2.58 -11.28
N ASP A 238 -12.04 1.79 -12.02
CA ASP A 238 -13.00 0.82 -11.47
C ASP A 238 -12.96 -0.52 -12.21
N ILE A 239 -11.75 -1.04 -12.48
CA ILE A 239 -11.61 -2.34 -13.12
C ILE A 239 -11.73 -3.43 -12.05
N ASP A 240 -12.74 -4.30 -12.20
CA ASP A 240 -12.89 -5.49 -11.36
C ASP A 240 -12.04 -6.65 -11.92
N PRO A 241 -11.00 -7.11 -11.19
CA PRO A 241 -10.14 -8.20 -11.66
C PRO A 241 -10.88 -9.54 -11.81
N LYS A 242 -12.08 -9.70 -11.23
CA LYS A 242 -12.88 -10.93 -11.36
C LYS A 242 -13.65 -10.99 -12.69
N HIS A 243 -13.89 -9.85 -13.31
CA HIS A 243 -14.67 -9.70 -14.53
C HIS A 243 -13.85 -9.18 -15.73
N THR A 244 -12.54 -9.02 -15.56
CA THR A 244 -11.62 -8.50 -16.57
C THR A 244 -10.45 -9.44 -16.74
N THR A 245 -9.93 -9.58 -17.96
CA THR A 245 -8.73 -10.40 -18.23
C THR A 245 -7.45 -9.54 -18.12
N ILE A 246 -6.31 -10.22 -17.98
CA ILE A 246 -5.00 -9.56 -17.94
C ILE A 246 -4.76 -8.81 -19.25
N GLU A 247 -5.06 -9.43 -20.38
CA GLU A 247 -4.88 -8.87 -21.72
C GLU A 247 -5.69 -7.57 -21.89
N GLN A 248 -6.92 -7.54 -21.36
CA GLN A 248 -7.75 -6.32 -21.38
C GLN A 248 -7.12 -5.19 -20.55
N VAL A 249 -6.56 -5.50 -19.40
CA VAL A 249 -5.87 -4.49 -18.56
C VAL A 249 -4.57 -4.03 -19.22
N GLU A 250 -3.80 -4.93 -19.83
CA GLU A 250 -2.59 -4.59 -20.59
C GLU A 250 -2.92 -3.68 -21.78
N ALA A 251 -4.04 -3.91 -22.47
CA ALA A 251 -4.51 -3.03 -23.54
C ALA A 251 -4.83 -1.62 -23.03
N VAL A 252 -5.42 -1.49 -21.84
CA VAL A 252 -5.65 -0.18 -21.19
C VAL A 252 -4.33 0.50 -20.82
N ILE A 253 -3.36 -0.24 -20.26
CA ILE A 253 -2.05 0.27 -19.87
C ILE A 253 -1.31 0.82 -21.10
N THR A 254 -1.27 0.06 -22.19
CA THR A 254 -0.54 0.42 -23.42
C THR A 254 -1.31 1.43 -24.29
N GLY A 255 -2.62 1.56 -24.09
CA GLY A 255 -3.49 2.39 -24.91
C GLY A 255 -3.83 1.80 -26.27
N LEU A 256 -3.60 0.52 -26.43
CA LEU A 256 -4.07 -0.26 -27.56
C LEU A 256 -5.56 -0.59 -27.33
N HIS A 257 -6.43 0.36 -27.62
CA HIS A 257 -7.83 0.02 -27.84
C HIS A 257 -7.89 -0.75 -29.16
N GLU A 258 -8.45 -1.96 -29.16
CA GLU A 258 -9.00 -2.52 -30.40
C GLU A 258 -10.05 -1.50 -30.88
N GLU A 259 -9.74 -0.79 -31.95
CA GLU A 259 -10.78 -0.12 -32.69
C GLU A 259 -11.80 -1.19 -33.11
N PRO A 260 -13.09 -1.06 -32.78
CA PRO A 260 -14.08 -2.02 -33.22
C PRO A 260 -14.09 -1.97 -34.76
N GLY A 261 -13.55 -3.05 -35.36
CA GLY A 261 -13.61 -3.49 -36.74
C GLY A 261 -13.98 -2.47 -37.77
N ALA A 262 -13.00 -1.96 -38.51
CA ALA A 262 -13.18 -1.66 -39.91
C ALA A 262 -13.30 -3.01 -40.67
N ALA A 263 -14.50 -3.59 -40.63
CA ALA A 263 -14.87 -4.59 -41.59
C ALA A 263 -15.14 -3.85 -42.93
N GLY A 264 -14.15 -3.90 -43.82
CA GLY A 264 -14.32 -3.61 -45.24
C GLY A 264 -14.82 -4.84 -45.97
#